data_ecd846bf05799ebd3352ba96a76cd832
#
_entry.id   ecd846bf05799ebd3352ba96a76cd832
#
_cell.length_a   1.000
_cell.length_b   1.000
_cell.length_c   1.000
_cell.angle_alpha   90.00
_cell.angle_beta   90.00
_cell.angle_gamma   90.00
#
_symmetry.space_group_name_H-M   'P 1'
#
loop_
_entity.id
_entity.type
_entity.pdbx_description
1 polymer ?
#
loop_
_entity_poly.entity_id
_entity_poly.type
_entity_poly.pdbx_seq_one_letter_code
_entity_poly.pdbx_strand_id
1 'polypeptide(L)'
;MRYLRSTLTAGFLLAATLAVPARGDTQSRGNAVPGTLNYVEGQVSLDSQPLTSKSIGSAVLETGQSITTESGKAEVLLTPGIFLRVGSNSSVKMISPSLTNTEIGVDEGEASIEVAEIHKQNDIRIDADGVTTELVKNGFYDFDAAHNQVRVLDGEAIVNENGRQVRVKGGHELTLNQDSAKPQSFDKKDYESSDLYSWSSLRSAYLAEANVDAAPAYIASGGYGLGWYGTGWYWDPWFDAYTFIPGDGIFYSPFGWGFYSPFFAFDAPFFFGDGHFHHHFDPDRRGGDRGGHYAAGVRGGGFHAGHGYAAPQSGHASNGFRGGGGVHGGGFSGGGGGFHGGGGGGFGGGGHGR
;
A
#
# COMPACT_ATOMS: atom_id res chain seq x y z
N MET A 1 -51.52 74.45 34.33
CA MET A 1 -50.26 73.67 34.33
C MET A 1 -50.57 72.22 33.99
N ARG A 2 -50.28 71.83 32.75
CA ARG A 2 -50.60 70.51 32.22
C ARG A 2 -49.27 69.79 31.97
N TYR A 3 -49.01 68.69 32.69
CA TYR A 3 -47.83 67.86 32.52
C TYR A 3 -48.08 66.79 31.46
N LEU A 4 -47.31 66.87 30.38
CA LEU A 4 -47.28 65.88 29.30
C LEU A 4 -46.37 64.74 29.74
N ARG A 5 -46.88 63.52 29.84
CA ARG A 5 -46.06 62.30 30.13
C ARG A 5 -45.75 61.65 28.76
N SER A 6 -44.47 61.66 28.40
CA SER A 6 -43.93 60.91 27.27
C SER A 6 -43.59 59.49 27.71
N THR A 7 -44.24 58.53 27.11
CA THR A 7 -43.93 57.10 27.25
C THR A 7 -42.91 56.72 26.14
N LEU A 8 -41.68 56.38 26.56
CA LEU A 8 -40.66 55.79 25.71
C LEU A 8 -40.92 54.29 25.63
N THR A 9 -41.28 53.78 24.44
CA THR A 9 -41.35 52.36 24.12
C THR A 9 -39.96 51.91 23.64
N ALA A 10 -39.24 51.16 24.47
CA ALA A 10 -37.99 50.54 24.08
C ALA A 10 -38.30 49.25 23.27
N GLY A 11 -38.02 49.29 21.98
CA GLY A 11 -38.07 48.09 21.14
C GLY A 11 -36.81 47.23 21.31
N PHE A 12 -37.03 46.02 21.82
CA PHE A 12 -35.96 44.98 21.88
C PHE A 12 -35.81 44.31 20.52
N LEU A 13 -34.77 44.64 19.78
CA LEU A 13 -34.37 43.95 18.55
C LEU A 13 -33.60 42.65 18.98
N LEU A 14 -34.29 41.52 18.86
CA LEU A 14 -33.69 40.20 19.04
C LEU A 14 -32.89 39.84 17.80
N ALA A 15 -31.56 40.04 17.83
CA ALA A 15 -30.65 39.57 16.79
C ALA A 15 -30.44 38.06 16.95
N ALA A 16 -31.13 37.24 16.13
CA ALA A 16 -30.86 35.82 16.00
C ALA A 16 -29.54 35.63 15.24
N THR A 17 -28.45 35.37 15.98
CA THR A 17 -27.19 34.92 15.38
C THR A 17 -27.37 33.48 14.89
N LEU A 18 -27.53 33.30 13.59
CA LEU A 18 -27.39 32.00 12.93
C LEU A 18 -25.94 31.55 13.12
N ALA A 19 -25.74 30.64 14.06
CA ALA A 19 -24.47 29.89 14.16
C ALA A 19 -24.35 29.03 12.89
N VAL A 20 -23.61 29.50 11.91
CA VAL A 20 -23.14 28.67 10.80
C VAL A 20 -22.21 27.64 11.44
N PRO A 21 -22.48 26.31 11.31
CA PRO A 21 -21.50 25.33 11.74
C PRO A 21 -20.22 25.61 10.97
N ALA A 22 -19.14 25.90 11.69
CA ALA A 22 -17.81 25.96 11.13
C ALA A 22 -17.58 24.58 10.47
N ARG A 23 -17.58 24.57 9.13
CA ARG A 23 -16.99 23.45 8.40
C ARG A 23 -15.56 23.37 8.92
N GLY A 24 -15.25 22.25 9.58
CA GLY A 24 -13.90 21.98 10.02
C GLY A 24 -12.94 22.27 8.86
N ASP A 25 -11.92 23.05 9.13
CA ASP A 25 -10.85 23.33 8.20
C ASP A 25 -10.36 21.98 7.64
N THR A 26 -10.71 21.71 6.40
CA THR A 26 -9.99 20.73 5.59
C THR A 26 -8.60 21.35 5.39
N GLN A 27 -7.75 21.24 6.40
CA GLN A 27 -6.36 21.59 6.26
C GLN A 27 -5.83 20.70 5.15
N SER A 28 -5.61 21.29 4.00
CA SER A 28 -4.82 20.70 2.93
C SER A 28 -3.47 20.39 3.54
N ARG A 29 -3.26 19.13 3.97
CA ARG A 29 -1.95 18.69 4.43
C ARG A 29 -1.00 18.82 3.26
N GLY A 30 0.24 19.24 3.50
CA GLY A 30 1.27 19.39 2.47
C GLY A 30 1.52 18.07 1.72
N ASN A 31 2.32 18.13 0.68
CA ASN A 31 2.75 16.92 0.00
C ASN A 31 3.58 16.04 0.96
N ALA A 32 3.25 14.74 1.02
CA ALA A 32 4.09 13.80 1.77
C ALA A 32 5.50 13.73 1.15
N VAL A 33 6.47 13.60 2.01
CA VAL A 33 7.88 13.39 1.67
C VAL A 33 8.35 12.07 2.30
N PRO A 34 9.45 11.47 1.84
CA PRO A 34 10.03 10.31 2.51
C PRO A 34 10.25 10.60 4.00
N GLY A 35 9.84 9.69 4.87
CA GLY A 35 9.84 9.86 6.33
C GLY A 35 8.53 10.38 6.92
N THR A 36 7.52 10.76 6.12
CA THR A 36 6.23 11.23 6.65
C THR A 36 5.53 10.13 7.45
N LEU A 37 5.15 10.45 8.69
CA LEU A 37 4.32 9.60 9.54
C LEU A 37 2.92 9.48 8.95
N ASN A 38 2.49 8.26 8.66
CA ASN A 38 1.20 7.97 8.04
C ASN A 38 0.19 7.35 9.02
N TYR A 39 0.67 6.72 10.08
CA TYR A 39 -0.18 6.18 11.13
C TYR A 39 0.60 5.99 12.42
N VAL A 40 -0.09 6.09 13.54
CA VAL A 40 0.45 5.84 14.87
C VAL A 40 -0.64 5.30 15.81
N GLU A 41 -0.31 4.27 16.57
CA GLU A 41 -1.16 3.77 17.67
C GLU A 41 -0.33 3.42 18.89
N GLY A 42 -0.93 3.51 20.07
CA GLY A 42 -0.26 3.22 21.32
C GLY A 42 0.83 4.22 21.66
N GLN A 43 1.91 3.74 22.30
CA GLN A 43 3.01 4.58 22.76
C GLN A 43 4.13 4.59 21.72
N VAL A 44 4.26 5.72 21.05
CA VAL A 44 5.28 5.96 20.00
C VAL A 44 5.87 7.34 20.21
N SER A 45 7.16 7.48 19.96
CA SER A 45 7.87 8.75 20.02
C SER A 45 8.82 8.94 18.83
N LEU A 46 9.05 10.19 18.45
CA LEU A 46 10.10 10.63 17.52
C LEU A 46 11.14 11.41 18.34
N ASP A 47 12.38 10.90 18.44
CA ASP A 47 13.44 11.48 19.27
C ASP A 47 12.94 11.86 20.68
N SER A 48 12.24 10.94 21.33
CA SER A 48 11.61 11.12 22.67
C SER A 48 10.42 12.10 22.71
N GLN A 49 9.98 12.67 21.57
CA GLN A 49 8.76 13.46 21.51
C GLN A 49 7.56 12.55 21.24
N PRO A 50 6.56 12.48 22.12
CA PRO A 50 5.40 11.61 21.90
C PRO A 50 4.66 11.96 20.61
N LEU A 51 4.36 10.94 19.82
CA LEU A 51 3.51 11.05 18.64
C LEU A 51 2.07 10.69 18.96
N THR A 52 1.15 11.35 18.30
CA THR A 52 -0.30 11.13 18.46
C THR A 52 -0.96 11.12 17.07
N SER A 53 -2.26 10.83 17.00
CA SER A 53 -3.04 10.94 15.76
C SER A 53 -2.92 12.33 15.10
N LYS A 54 -2.71 13.41 15.89
CA LYS A 54 -2.48 14.76 15.35
C LYS A 54 -1.13 14.89 14.63
N SER A 55 -0.20 14.01 14.90
CA SER A 55 1.13 13.99 14.27
C SER A 55 1.10 13.37 12.86
N ILE A 56 0.04 12.62 12.54
CA ILE A 56 -0.13 11.96 11.23
C ILE A 56 -0.12 13.02 10.12
N GLY A 57 0.68 12.78 9.09
CA GLY A 57 0.84 13.65 7.93
C GLY A 57 1.60 14.96 8.18
N SER A 58 2.00 15.24 9.44
CA SER A 58 2.77 16.45 9.79
C SER A 58 4.14 16.13 10.40
N ALA A 59 4.27 15.02 11.14
CA ALA A 59 5.56 14.57 11.62
C ALA A 59 6.34 13.88 10.48
N VAL A 60 7.63 14.16 10.41
CA VAL A 60 8.55 13.58 9.43
C VAL A 60 9.75 13.03 10.18
N LEU A 61 10.09 11.79 9.91
CA LEU A 61 11.31 11.14 10.38
C LEU A 61 12.47 11.61 9.48
N GLU A 62 13.22 12.58 9.94
CA GLU A 62 14.34 13.18 9.22
C GLU A 62 15.64 12.39 9.42
N THR A 63 16.65 12.67 8.57
CA THR A 63 17.97 12.04 8.70
C THR A 63 18.54 12.17 10.09
N GLY A 64 18.92 11.05 10.67
CA GLY A 64 19.52 10.94 12.01
C GLY A 64 18.51 10.79 13.13
N GLN A 65 17.22 11.03 12.88
CA GLN A 65 16.15 10.84 13.86
C GLN A 65 15.72 9.38 13.97
N SER A 66 15.10 9.04 15.09
CA SER A 66 14.57 7.70 15.36
C SER A 66 13.11 7.74 15.81
N ILE A 67 12.30 6.83 15.26
CA ILE A 67 11.01 6.46 15.81
C ILE A 67 11.22 5.29 16.76
N THR A 68 10.71 5.45 17.99
CA THR A 68 10.74 4.39 19.02
C THR A 68 9.32 4.08 19.45
N THR A 69 9.01 2.79 19.50
CA THR A 69 7.72 2.27 19.97
C THR A 69 7.92 1.53 21.29
N GLU A 70 6.95 1.66 22.17
CA GLU A 70 6.78 0.78 23.33
C GLU A 70 5.63 -0.20 23.02
N SER A 71 4.49 -0.08 23.72
CA SER A 71 3.27 -0.82 23.40
C SER A 71 2.49 -0.12 22.27
N GLY A 72 3.14 0.15 21.13
CA GLY A 72 2.57 0.88 20.03
C GLY A 72 3.13 0.45 18.67
N LYS A 73 2.61 1.02 17.60
CA LYS A 73 3.05 0.78 16.22
C LYS A 73 3.01 2.07 15.42
N ALA A 74 3.84 2.16 14.40
CA ALA A 74 3.87 3.30 13.48
C ALA A 74 3.97 2.86 12.03
N GLU A 75 3.38 3.64 11.13
CA GLU A 75 3.57 3.52 9.69
C GLU A 75 4.19 4.80 9.15
N VAL A 76 5.26 4.66 8.38
CA VAL A 76 6.02 5.75 7.79
C VAL A 76 6.10 5.54 6.29
N LEU A 77 5.90 6.60 5.53
CA LEU A 77 6.05 6.60 4.09
C LEU A 77 7.54 6.72 3.72
N LEU A 78 8.03 5.82 2.90
CA LEU A 78 9.40 5.90 2.37
C LEU A 78 9.39 6.55 0.98
N THR A 79 9.30 5.76 -0.08
CA THR A 79 9.04 6.28 -1.43
C THR A 79 7.62 5.90 -1.86
N PRO A 80 7.01 6.56 -2.85
CA PRO A 80 5.67 6.16 -3.32
C PRO A 80 5.59 4.66 -3.60
N GLY A 81 4.61 4.00 -2.97
CA GLY A 81 4.43 2.55 -3.03
C GLY A 81 5.26 1.73 -2.04
N ILE A 82 6.06 2.37 -1.15
CA ILE A 82 6.87 1.69 -0.15
C ILE A 82 6.56 2.21 1.24
N PHE A 83 6.16 1.31 2.13
CA PHE A 83 5.71 1.59 3.49
C PHE A 83 6.62 0.88 4.51
N LEU A 84 7.12 1.65 5.45
CA LEU A 84 7.78 1.12 6.65
C LEU A 84 6.73 0.96 7.76
N ARG A 85 6.72 -0.19 8.41
CA ARG A 85 5.90 -0.48 9.58
C ARG A 85 6.77 -0.90 10.74
N VAL A 86 6.66 -0.16 11.82
CA VAL A 86 7.44 -0.37 13.04
C VAL A 86 6.58 -1.11 14.04
N GLY A 87 7.04 -2.27 14.47
CA GLY A 87 6.38 -3.12 15.47
C GLY A 87 6.47 -2.55 16.88
N SER A 88 5.89 -3.25 17.86
CA SER A 88 6.01 -2.87 19.27
C SER A 88 7.43 -3.13 19.80
N ASN A 89 7.87 -2.35 20.79
CA ASN A 89 9.20 -2.45 21.41
C ASN A 89 10.34 -2.38 20.36
N SER A 90 10.22 -1.45 19.42
CA SER A 90 11.13 -1.33 18.29
C SER A 90 11.68 0.08 18.15
N SER A 91 12.86 0.19 17.55
CA SER A 91 13.51 1.46 17.23
C SER A 91 14.00 1.44 15.80
N VAL A 92 13.59 2.43 15.01
CA VAL A 92 13.97 2.58 13.62
C VAL A 92 14.49 3.98 13.37
N LYS A 93 15.67 4.08 12.74
CA LYS A 93 16.37 5.32 12.45
C LYS A 93 16.34 5.63 10.95
N MET A 94 16.09 6.87 10.58
CA MET A 94 16.26 7.34 9.21
C MET A 94 17.72 7.67 8.94
N ILE A 95 18.32 6.99 7.97
CA ILE A 95 19.70 7.25 7.52
C ILE A 95 19.67 8.18 6.31
N SER A 96 18.82 7.86 5.32
CA SER A 96 18.66 8.69 4.12
C SER A 96 17.20 8.66 3.62
N PRO A 97 16.50 9.80 3.56
CA PRO A 97 15.11 9.89 3.08
C PRO A 97 15.00 10.28 1.60
N SER A 98 16.01 10.01 0.77
CA SER A 98 15.98 10.38 -0.65
C SER A 98 15.16 9.36 -1.45
N LEU A 99 14.35 9.83 -2.41
CA LEU A 99 13.56 8.95 -3.31
C LEU A 99 14.41 7.94 -4.10
N THR A 100 15.68 8.28 -4.37
CA THR A 100 16.61 7.42 -5.12
C THR A 100 17.69 6.78 -4.24
N ASN A 101 17.67 7.06 -2.94
CA ASN A 101 18.60 6.52 -1.96
C ASN A 101 17.92 6.55 -0.59
N THR A 102 17.01 5.62 -0.38
CA THR A 102 16.29 5.49 0.89
C THR A 102 16.99 4.46 1.75
N GLU A 103 17.40 4.87 2.95
CA GLU A 103 18.11 4.00 3.88
C GLU A 103 17.59 4.21 5.29
N ILE A 104 17.22 3.12 5.96
CA ILE A 104 16.80 3.10 7.36
C ILE A 104 17.62 2.07 8.13
N GLY A 105 17.82 2.33 9.42
CA GLY A 105 18.37 1.37 10.38
C GLY A 105 17.27 0.80 11.26
N VAL A 106 17.25 -0.52 11.46
CA VAL A 106 16.44 -1.18 12.49
C VAL A 106 17.36 -1.49 13.64
N ASP A 107 17.32 -0.61 14.65
CA ASP A 107 18.26 -0.66 15.78
C ASP A 107 17.81 -1.67 16.85
N GLU A 108 16.47 -1.78 17.06
CA GLU A 108 15.87 -2.68 18.06
C GLU A 108 14.52 -3.20 17.59
N GLY A 109 14.13 -4.40 18.03
CA GLY A 109 12.82 -4.99 17.80
C GLY A 109 12.58 -5.42 16.37
N GLU A 110 11.38 -5.17 15.85
CA GLU A 110 10.91 -5.69 14.56
C GLU A 110 10.32 -4.55 13.71
N ALA A 111 10.72 -4.53 12.45
CA ALA A 111 10.14 -3.64 11.44
C ALA A 111 9.90 -4.38 10.14
N SER A 112 8.82 -4.05 9.44
CA SER A 112 8.52 -4.63 8.13
C SER A 112 8.42 -3.56 7.06
N ILE A 113 8.76 -3.94 5.82
CA ILE A 113 8.68 -3.09 4.64
C ILE A 113 7.74 -3.74 3.64
N GLU A 114 6.67 -3.04 3.32
CA GLU A 114 5.80 -3.37 2.19
C GLU A 114 6.24 -2.60 0.97
N VAL A 115 6.47 -3.31 -0.12
CA VAL A 115 6.85 -2.76 -1.43
C VAL A 115 5.77 -3.13 -2.44
N ALA A 116 4.84 -2.22 -2.70
CA ALA A 116 3.83 -2.36 -3.73
C ALA A 116 4.38 -2.00 -5.12
N GLU A 117 5.26 -0.98 -5.19
CA GLU A 117 5.95 -0.58 -6.41
C GLU A 117 7.40 -0.23 -6.11
N ILE A 118 8.34 -0.76 -6.89
CA ILE A 118 9.75 -0.40 -6.87
C ILE A 118 10.24 -0.13 -8.29
N HIS A 119 10.88 1.02 -8.48
CA HIS A 119 11.49 1.41 -9.74
C HIS A 119 12.99 1.10 -9.75
N LYS A 120 13.56 0.91 -10.94
CA LYS A 120 15.00 0.66 -11.10
C LYS A 120 15.92 1.74 -10.51
N GLN A 121 15.37 2.93 -10.34
CA GLN A 121 16.08 4.08 -9.76
C GLN A 121 15.95 4.14 -8.24
N ASN A 122 15.09 3.30 -7.63
CA ASN A 122 15.05 3.16 -6.20
C ASN A 122 16.27 2.38 -5.72
N ASP A 123 16.92 2.91 -4.71
CA ASP A 123 17.93 2.22 -3.92
C ASP A 123 17.39 2.18 -2.49
N ILE A 124 16.77 1.07 -2.13
CA ILE A 124 16.11 0.90 -0.84
C ILE A 124 16.96 -0.05 -0.01
N ARG A 125 17.55 0.50 1.04
CA ARG A 125 18.46 -0.23 1.93
C ARG A 125 17.95 -0.22 3.36
N ILE A 126 18.07 -1.36 4.00
CA ILE A 126 17.75 -1.56 5.41
C ILE A 126 19.01 -2.05 6.10
N ASP A 127 19.44 -1.30 7.10
CA ASP A 127 20.57 -1.67 7.95
C ASP A 127 20.03 -2.32 9.24
N ALA A 128 20.42 -3.52 9.52
CA ALA A 128 20.09 -4.22 10.75
C ALA A 128 21.35 -4.87 11.30
N ASP A 129 21.69 -4.55 12.54
CA ASP A 129 22.90 -5.05 13.23
C ASP A 129 24.19 -4.85 12.40
N GLY A 130 24.30 -3.71 11.67
CA GLY A 130 25.44 -3.36 10.83
C GLY A 130 25.52 -4.14 9.51
N VAL A 131 24.47 -4.87 9.15
CA VAL A 131 24.34 -5.58 7.87
C VAL A 131 23.35 -4.89 6.99
N THR A 132 23.78 -4.47 5.80
CA THR A 132 22.94 -3.76 4.84
C THR A 132 22.22 -4.73 3.91
N THR A 133 20.91 -4.60 3.84
CA THR A 133 20.03 -5.37 2.94
C THR A 133 19.41 -4.44 1.90
N GLU A 134 19.60 -4.75 0.62
CA GLU A 134 18.98 -4.07 -0.52
C GLU A 134 17.69 -4.79 -0.95
N LEU A 135 16.58 -4.07 -1.07
CA LEU A 135 15.31 -4.60 -1.58
C LEU A 135 15.26 -4.41 -3.10
N VAL A 136 15.08 -5.50 -3.85
CA VAL A 136 15.19 -5.47 -5.31
C VAL A 136 13.92 -5.80 -6.07
N LYS A 137 12.85 -6.24 -5.37
CA LYS A 137 11.53 -6.53 -5.96
C LYS A 137 10.40 -6.05 -5.09
N ASN A 138 9.21 -5.92 -5.69
CA ASN A 138 7.97 -5.80 -4.94
C ASN A 138 7.83 -6.99 -4.00
N GLY A 139 7.30 -6.76 -2.79
CA GLY A 139 7.17 -7.82 -1.82
C GLY A 139 6.96 -7.33 -0.38
N PHE A 140 7.07 -8.28 0.55
CA PHE A 140 6.98 -8.02 1.98
C PHE A 140 8.21 -8.57 2.67
N TYR A 141 8.88 -7.70 3.40
CA TYR A 141 10.17 -7.94 4.02
C TYR A 141 10.07 -7.63 5.51
N ASP A 142 10.67 -8.48 6.32
CA ASP A 142 10.70 -8.35 7.75
C ASP A 142 12.13 -8.35 8.28
N PHE A 143 12.40 -7.46 9.23
CA PHE A 143 13.68 -7.24 9.87
C PHE A 143 13.51 -7.34 11.37
N ASP A 144 14.05 -8.40 11.96
CA ASP A 144 13.99 -8.68 13.38
C ASP A 144 15.40 -8.50 13.99
N ALA A 145 15.67 -7.29 14.48
CA ALA A 145 16.95 -6.95 15.07
C ALA A 145 17.19 -7.69 16.40
N ALA A 146 16.14 -8.09 17.12
CA ALA A 146 16.27 -8.82 18.37
C ALA A 146 16.81 -10.25 18.14
N HIS A 147 16.56 -10.82 16.97
CA HIS A 147 17.02 -12.17 16.59
C HIS A 147 18.05 -12.14 15.46
N ASN A 148 18.52 -10.96 15.05
CA ASN A 148 19.44 -10.77 13.93
C ASN A 148 18.98 -11.50 12.66
N GLN A 149 17.72 -11.28 12.27
CA GLN A 149 17.07 -12.03 11.20
C GLN A 149 16.44 -11.13 10.16
N VAL A 150 16.64 -11.50 8.90
CA VAL A 150 15.90 -10.95 7.75
C VAL A 150 15.03 -12.04 7.16
N ARG A 151 13.73 -11.78 7.04
CA ARG A 151 12.76 -12.66 6.37
C ARG A 151 12.24 -11.99 5.11
N VAL A 152 12.21 -12.74 4.01
CA VAL A 152 11.56 -12.32 2.77
C VAL A 152 10.31 -13.18 2.59
N LEU A 153 9.15 -12.63 2.88
CA LEU A 153 7.88 -13.37 2.71
C LEU A 153 7.49 -13.45 1.24
N ASP A 154 7.65 -12.32 0.56
CA ASP A 154 7.52 -12.21 -0.89
C ASP A 154 8.56 -11.23 -1.42
N GLY A 155 8.97 -11.38 -2.69
CA GLY A 155 9.99 -10.53 -3.30
C GLY A 155 11.40 -11.15 -3.30
N GLU A 156 12.40 -10.29 -3.26
CA GLU A 156 13.81 -10.66 -3.29
C GLU A 156 14.66 -9.55 -2.66
N ALA A 157 15.61 -9.93 -1.81
CA ALA A 157 16.56 -9.04 -1.18
C ALA A 157 18.01 -9.51 -1.40
N ILE A 158 18.96 -8.57 -1.37
CA ILE A 158 20.41 -8.84 -1.39
C ILE A 158 21.00 -8.36 -0.07
N VAL A 159 21.44 -9.29 0.75
CA VAL A 159 22.12 -9.03 2.02
C VAL A 159 23.62 -8.89 1.78
N ASN A 160 24.18 -7.74 2.16
CA ASN A 160 25.60 -7.42 2.04
C ASN A 160 26.28 -7.57 3.40
N GLU A 161 26.95 -8.69 3.61
CA GLU A 161 27.61 -9.04 4.86
C GLU A 161 29.08 -9.41 4.65
N ASN A 162 29.98 -8.73 5.32
CA ASN A 162 31.44 -9.01 5.27
C ASN A 162 31.99 -9.07 3.84
N GLY A 163 31.49 -8.21 2.92
CA GLY A 163 31.87 -8.20 1.51
C GLY A 163 31.27 -9.33 0.67
N ARG A 164 30.41 -10.16 1.25
CA ARG A 164 29.67 -11.20 0.56
C ARG A 164 28.23 -10.75 0.30
N GLN A 165 27.74 -10.99 -0.89
CA GLN A 165 26.35 -10.78 -1.25
C GLN A 165 25.56 -12.10 -1.16
N VAL A 166 24.52 -12.11 -0.34
CA VAL A 166 23.62 -13.24 -0.17
C VAL A 166 22.24 -12.87 -0.67
N ARG A 167 21.74 -13.60 -1.66
CA ARG A 167 20.41 -13.40 -2.22
C ARG A 167 19.36 -14.17 -1.44
N VAL A 168 18.40 -13.47 -0.86
CA VAL A 168 17.27 -14.05 -0.11
C VAL A 168 16.00 -13.85 -0.94
N LYS A 169 15.31 -14.95 -1.23
CA LYS A 169 14.08 -14.96 -2.03
C LYS A 169 12.84 -15.18 -1.16
N GLY A 170 11.68 -14.86 -1.71
CA GLY A 170 10.40 -15.10 -1.04
C GLY A 170 10.27 -16.50 -0.43
N GLY A 171 9.81 -16.57 0.82
CA GLY A 171 9.71 -17.79 1.63
C GLY A 171 11.01 -18.22 2.28
N HIS A 172 12.03 -17.35 2.31
CA HIS A 172 13.32 -17.64 2.94
C HIS A 172 13.69 -16.54 3.94
N GLU A 173 14.44 -16.95 4.93
CA GLU A 173 15.03 -16.11 5.96
C GLU A 173 16.55 -16.30 6.00
N LEU A 174 17.26 -15.31 6.54
CA LEU A 174 18.70 -15.34 6.75
C LEU A 174 19.01 -14.78 8.14
N THR A 175 19.77 -15.53 8.92
CA THR A 175 20.36 -15.03 10.17
C THR A 175 21.59 -14.19 9.84
N LEU A 176 21.59 -12.92 10.29
CA LEU A 176 22.67 -11.98 10.09
C LEU A 176 23.86 -12.25 11.05
N ASN A 177 25.02 -11.73 10.71
CA ASN A 177 26.26 -11.84 11.52
C ASN A 177 26.65 -13.27 11.85
N GLN A 178 26.27 -14.22 11.01
CA GLN A 178 26.68 -15.61 11.14
C GLN A 178 27.53 -16.00 9.93
N ASP A 179 28.78 -16.36 10.20
CA ASP A 179 29.72 -16.78 9.17
C ASP A 179 29.15 -17.91 8.30
N SER A 180 29.15 -17.68 6.98
CA SER A 180 28.66 -18.65 5.99
C SER A 180 27.17 -18.99 6.11
N ALA A 181 26.35 -18.17 6.76
CA ALA A 181 24.89 -18.34 6.78
C ALA A 181 24.34 -18.45 5.35
N LYS A 182 23.34 -19.29 5.18
CA LYS A 182 22.62 -19.50 3.92
C LYS A 182 21.14 -19.28 4.17
N PRO A 183 20.43 -18.73 3.19
CA PRO A 183 18.98 -18.60 3.29
C PRO A 183 18.33 -19.97 3.57
N GLN A 184 17.43 -19.99 4.54
CA GLN A 184 16.65 -21.16 4.93
C GLN A 184 15.18 -20.89 4.64
N SER A 185 14.43 -21.92 4.25
CA SER A 185 12.98 -21.79 4.13
C SER A 185 12.32 -21.75 5.50
N PHE A 186 11.33 -20.89 5.69
CA PHE A 186 10.50 -20.84 6.90
C PHE A 186 9.03 -21.10 6.58
N ASP A 187 8.24 -21.46 7.59
CA ASP A 187 6.81 -21.60 7.42
C ASP A 187 6.15 -20.20 7.44
N LYS A 188 5.67 -19.75 6.27
CA LYS A 188 5.01 -18.46 6.14
C LYS A 188 3.77 -18.35 7.03
N LYS A 189 3.03 -19.45 7.23
CA LYS A 189 1.79 -19.44 8.02
C LYS A 189 2.05 -19.12 9.49
N ASP A 190 3.18 -19.58 10.02
CA ASP A 190 3.57 -19.25 11.39
C ASP A 190 3.84 -17.75 11.51
N TYR A 191 4.54 -17.16 10.54
CA TYR A 191 4.80 -15.74 10.52
C TYR A 191 3.53 -14.91 10.24
N GLU A 192 2.64 -15.36 9.36
CA GLU A 192 1.38 -14.70 9.03
C GLU A 192 0.45 -14.55 10.25
N SER A 193 0.67 -15.34 11.30
CA SER A 193 -0.02 -15.21 12.59
C SER A 193 0.59 -14.15 13.51
N SER A 194 1.74 -13.56 13.15
CA SER A 194 2.39 -12.52 13.98
C SER A 194 1.55 -11.24 14.03
N ASP A 195 1.74 -10.50 15.12
CA ASP A 195 1.02 -9.26 15.37
C ASP A 195 1.36 -8.20 14.32
N LEU A 196 2.65 -8.04 13.98
CA LEU A 196 3.09 -7.05 13.00
C LEU A 196 2.61 -7.40 11.58
N TYR A 197 2.63 -8.67 11.18
CA TYR A 197 2.11 -9.08 9.88
C TYR A 197 0.60 -8.83 9.74
N SER A 198 -0.17 -9.27 10.74
CA SER A 198 -1.63 -9.10 10.76
C SER A 198 -2.01 -7.62 10.71
N TRP A 199 -1.31 -6.79 11.49
CA TRP A 199 -1.49 -5.36 11.49
C TRP A 199 -1.07 -4.73 10.15
N SER A 200 0.03 -5.16 9.56
CA SER A 200 0.50 -4.70 8.25
C SER A 200 -0.51 -5.01 7.14
N SER A 201 -1.08 -6.21 7.16
CA SER A 201 -2.13 -6.60 6.22
C SER A 201 -3.37 -5.72 6.35
N LEU A 202 -3.80 -5.41 7.58
CA LEU A 202 -4.94 -4.52 7.84
C LEU A 202 -4.65 -3.10 7.37
N ARG A 203 -3.44 -2.56 7.64
CA ARG A 203 -3.03 -1.24 7.16
C ARG A 203 -3.01 -1.16 5.63
N SER A 204 -2.47 -2.19 4.98
CA SER A 204 -2.44 -2.27 3.52
C SER A 204 -3.84 -2.28 2.90
N ALA A 205 -4.78 -3.04 3.49
CA ALA A 205 -6.19 -3.06 3.08
C ALA A 205 -6.82 -1.66 3.19
N TYR A 206 -6.60 -1.00 4.34
CA TYR A 206 -7.11 0.35 4.60
C TYR A 206 -6.59 1.39 3.60
N LEU A 207 -5.29 1.33 3.26
CA LEU A 207 -4.70 2.24 2.29
C LEU A 207 -5.12 1.95 0.85
N ALA A 208 -5.40 0.70 0.51
CA ALA A 208 -5.96 0.33 -0.79
C ALA A 208 -7.41 0.83 -0.93
N GLU A 209 -8.20 0.79 0.14
CA GLU A 209 -9.54 1.38 0.18
C GLU A 209 -9.47 2.91 0.01
N ALA A 210 -8.58 3.57 0.76
CA ALA A 210 -8.31 5.00 0.59
C ALA A 210 -7.85 5.36 -0.84
N ASN A 211 -7.10 4.49 -1.51
CA ASN A 211 -6.70 4.69 -2.90
C ASN A 211 -7.92 4.73 -3.84
N VAL A 212 -8.88 3.82 -3.68
CA VAL A 212 -10.09 3.77 -4.52
C VAL A 212 -10.91 5.05 -4.37
N ASP A 213 -10.97 5.63 -3.17
CA ASP A 213 -11.66 6.91 -2.92
C ASP A 213 -10.88 8.11 -3.46
N ALA A 214 -9.57 8.14 -3.22
CA ALA A 214 -8.69 9.25 -3.56
C ALA A 214 -8.38 9.37 -5.05
N ALA A 215 -8.24 8.26 -5.78
CA ALA A 215 -7.77 8.28 -7.17
C ALA A 215 -8.69 9.06 -8.13
N PRO A 216 -10.02 8.97 -8.06
CA PRO A 216 -10.93 9.83 -8.84
C PRO A 216 -10.83 11.30 -8.44
N ALA A 217 -10.70 11.60 -7.15
CA ALA A 217 -10.55 12.96 -6.65
C ALA A 217 -9.24 13.61 -7.12
N TYR A 218 -8.17 12.82 -7.25
CA TYR A 218 -6.88 13.25 -7.78
C TYR A 218 -7.00 13.78 -9.23
N ILE A 219 -7.75 13.08 -10.11
CA ILE A 219 -8.04 13.55 -11.46
C ILE A 219 -8.82 14.87 -11.42
N ALA A 220 -9.88 14.92 -10.62
CA ALA A 220 -10.76 16.09 -10.52
C ALA A 220 -10.02 17.34 -10.04
N SER A 221 -8.97 17.20 -9.24
CA SER A 221 -8.13 18.30 -8.76
C SER A 221 -7.07 18.76 -9.78
N GLY A 222 -7.00 18.17 -10.97
CA GLY A 222 -6.00 18.49 -11.99
C GLY A 222 -4.62 17.87 -11.70
N GLY A 223 -4.57 16.85 -10.86
CA GLY A 223 -3.35 16.18 -10.38
C GLY A 223 -2.53 15.40 -11.42
N TYR A 224 -2.65 15.76 -12.70
CA TYR A 224 -1.81 15.14 -13.73
C TYR A 224 -0.34 15.54 -13.57
N GLY A 225 0.50 14.57 -13.30
CA GLY A 225 1.96 14.71 -13.41
C GLY A 225 2.68 15.23 -12.17
N LEU A 226 2.04 15.26 -11.01
CA LEU A 226 2.69 15.63 -9.75
C LEU A 226 3.16 14.37 -9.02
N GLY A 227 4.37 13.95 -9.29
CA GLY A 227 4.97 12.83 -8.61
C GLY A 227 6.17 12.29 -9.36
N TRP A 228 6.93 11.47 -8.67
CA TRP A 228 8.06 10.76 -9.24
C TRP A 228 7.55 9.65 -10.17
N TYR A 229 7.87 9.69 -11.45
CA TYR A 229 7.32 8.80 -12.48
C TYR A 229 5.79 8.77 -12.58
N GLY A 230 5.11 9.86 -12.18
CA GLY A 230 3.64 9.89 -12.16
C GLY A 230 3.00 9.19 -10.96
N THR A 231 3.78 8.60 -10.08
CA THR A 231 3.33 8.01 -8.82
C THR A 231 3.39 9.02 -7.68
N GLY A 232 2.62 8.85 -6.64
CA GLY A 232 2.66 9.77 -5.52
C GLY A 232 1.88 9.33 -4.30
N TRP A 233 2.00 10.16 -3.27
CA TRP A 233 1.19 10.09 -2.07
C TRP A 233 0.06 11.11 -2.19
N TYR A 234 -1.16 10.67 -1.90
CA TYR A 234 -2.32 11.53 -1.85
C TYR A 234 -2.98 11.46 -0.47
N TRP A 235 -3.23 12.62 0.14
CA TRP A 235 -3.94 12.69 1.42
C TRP A 235 -5.42 12.44 1.20
N ASP A 236 -5.95 11.44 1.88
CA ASP A 236 -7.38 11.20 1.94
C ASP A 236 -7.94 11.68 3.29
N PRO A 237 -8.78 12.72 3.30
CA PRO A 237 -9.33 13.27 4.53
C PRO A 237 -10.35 12.36 5.22
N TRP A 238 -10.95 11.40 4.52
CA TRP A 238 -11.90 10.45 5.09
C TRP A 238 -11.17 9.33 5.84
N PHE A 239 -10.03 8.95 5.33
CA PHE A 239 -9.17 7.93 5.91
C PHE A 239 -8.12 8.50 6.86
N ASP A 240 -8.00 9.84 6.95
CA ASP A 240 -6.96 10.54 7.74
C ASP A 240 -5.56 9.95 7.51
N ALA A 241 -5.23 9.65 6.26
CA ALA A 241 -4.00 9.00 5.84
C ALA A 241 -3.60 9.39 4.42
N TYR A 242 -2.31 9.30 4.12
CA TYR A 242 -1.84 9.28 2.74
C TYR A 242 -2.00 7.87 2.18
N THR A 243 -2.54 7.78 0.98
CA THR A 243 -2.53 6.56 0.20
C THR A 243 -1.61 6.67 -1.01
N PHE A 244 -1.20 5.52 -1.53
CA PHE A 244 -0.38 5.42 -2.71
C PHE A 244 -1.24 5.49 -3.96
N ILE A 245 -0.90 6.39 -4.91
CA ILE A 245 -1.53 6.46 -6.23
C ILE A 245 -0.46 6.12 -7.28
N PRO A 246 -0.57 4.97 -7.97
CA PRO A 246 0.31 4.62 -9.08
C PRO A 246 0.14 5.59 -10.25
N GLY A 247 1.22 5.79 -11.02
CA GLY A 247 1.18 6.62 -12.24
C GLY A 247 0.38 5.98 -13.37
N ASP A 248 0.38 4.66 -13.46
CA ASP A 248 -0.33 3.88 -14.48
C ASP A 248 -0.67 2.49 -13.95
N GLY A 249 -1.73 1.87 -14.49
CA GLY A 249 -2.10 0.49 -14.20
C GLY A 249 -2.64 0.24 -12.81
N ILE A 250 -2.43 -0.98 -12.35
CA ILE A 250 -2.82 -1.49 -11.04
C ILE A 250 -1.59 -2.16 -10.42
N PHE A 251 -1.26 -1.75 -9.21
CA PHE A 251 -0.21 -2.41 -8.42
C PHE A 251 -0.84 -3.15 -7.26
N TYR A 252 -0.38 -4.35 -7.02
CA TYR A 252 -0.89 -5.16 -5.93
C TYR A 252 0.08 -5.16 -4.76
N SER A 253 -0.47 -4.93 -3.58
CA SER A 253 0.27 -5.16 -2.35
C SER A 253 0.63 -6.66 -2.22
N PRO A 254 1.65 -7.00 -1.43
CA PRO A 254 1.97 -8.40 -1.12
C PRO A 254 0.82 -9.16 -0.46
N PHE A 255 -0.16 -8.45 0.09
CA PHE A 255 -1.38 -9.00 0.70
C PHE A 255 -2.53 -9.18 -0.30
N GLY A 256 -2.32 -8.83 -1.60
CA GLY A 256 -3.31 -8.98 -2.66
C GLY A 256 -4.26 -7.79 -2.84
N TRP A 257 -4.09 -6.69 -2.10
CA TRP A 257 -4.89 -5.48 -2.25
C TRP A 257 -4.40 -4.66 -3.44
N GLY A 258 -5.34 -4.11 -4.24
CA GLY A 258 -5.01 -3.31 -5.42
C GLY A 258 -4.88 -1.82 -5.11
N PHE A 259 -3.80 -1.21 -5.59
CA PHE A 259 -3.66 0.23 -5.72
C PHE A 259 -3.85 0.60 -7.19
N TYR A 260 -4.83 1.43 -7.46
CA TYR A 260 -5.26 1.79 -8.81
C TYR A 260 -4.72 3.16 -9.18
N SER A 261 -4.19 3.27 -10.39
CA SER A 261 -3.94 4.59 -10.97
C SER A 261 -5.28 5.29 -11.23
N PRO A 262 -5.28 6.63 -11.39
CA PRO A 262 -6.50 7.39 -11.56
C PRO A 262 -7.38 6.91 -12.71
N PHE A 263 -6.80 6.44 -13.80
CA PHE A 263 -7.56 5.93 -14.96
C PHE A 263 -8.21 4.57 -14.70
N PHE A 264 -7.58 3.73 -13.88
CA PHE A 264 -8.07 2.40 -13.55
C PHE A 264 -8.99 2.38 -12.32
N ALA A 265 -9.02 3.44 -11.53
CA ALA A 265 -9.87 3.51 -10.33
C ALA A 265 -11.37 3.49 -10.66
N PHE A 266 -11.79 3.94 -11.87
CA PHE A 266 -13.18 3.86 -12.31
C PHE A 266 -13.63 2.43 -12.61
N ASP A 267 -12.70 1.54 -12.94
CA ASP A 267 -12.96 0.12 -13.21
C ASP A 267 -12.68 -0.75 -11.97
N ALA A 268 -12.29 -0.13 -10.86
CA ALA A 268 -12.07 -0.85 -9.61
C ALA A 268 -13.34 -1.61 -9.21
N PRO A 269 -13.24 -2.90 -8.86
CA PRO A 269 -14.41 -3.62 -8.37
C PRO A 269 -14.89 -2.91 -7.11
N PHE A 270 -16.14 -2.42 -7.16
CA PHE A 270 -16.78 -1.88 -5.97
C PHE A 270 -16.94 -3.02 -4.96
N PHE A 271 -16.04 -3.11 -4.02
CA PHE A 271 -16.14 -4.02 -2.88
C PHE A 271 -17.21 -3.57 -1.86
N PHE A 272 -17.94 -2.51 -2.19
CA PHE A 272 -18.99 -1.96 -1.37
C PHE A 272 -20.36 -2.53 -1.80
N GLY A 273 -20.76 -3.62 -1.19
CA GLY A 273 -22.18 -3.87 -1.03
C GLY A 273 -22.77 -2.69 -0.23
N ASP A 274 -24.00 -2.22 -0.60
CA ASP A 274 -24.78 -1.11 -0.06
C ASP A 274 -24.76 -0.90 1.48
N GLY A 275 -23.60 -0.74 2.06
CA GLY A 275 -23.38 -0.45 3.47
C GLY A 275 -22.20 0.50 3.58
N HIS A 276 -22.50 1.78 3.76
CA HIS A 276 -21.50 2.74 4.20
C HIS A 276 -20.91 2.28 5.53
N PHE A 277 -19.82 1.51 5.48
CA PHE A 277 -19.02 1.26 6.66
C PHE A 277 -18.16 2.50 6.95
N HIS A 278 -18.80 3.51 7.52
CA HIS A 278 -18.08 4.56 8.21
C HIS A 278 -17.49 3.96 9.49
N HIS A 279 -16.41 3.22 9.38
CA HIS A 279 -15.61 2.87 10.53
C HIS A 279 -14.67 4.05 10.81
N HIS A 280 -15.16 5.01 11.60
CA HIS A 280 -14.26 5.81 12.40
C HIS A 280 -13.42 4.83 13.22
N PHE A 281 -12.18 4.64 12.83
CA PHE A 281 -11.18 4.03 13.69
C PHE A 281 -10.92 5.06 14.79
N ASP A 282 -11.63 4.90 15.91
CA ASP A 282 -11.46 5.73 17.10
C ASP A 282 -10.32 5.14 17.95
N PRO A 283 -9.11 5.72 17.92
CA PRO A 283 -7.97 5.20 18.68
C PRO A 283 -8.15 5.36 20.20
N ASP A 284 -9.15 6.11 20.66
CA ASP A 284 -9.41 6.37 22.08
C ASP A 284 -10.47 5.45 22.73
N ARG A 285 -11.05 4.51 21.98
CA ARG A 285 -11.97 3.54 22.57
C ARG A 285 -11.21 2.45 23.32
N ARG A 286 -10.83 2.77 24.53
CA ARG A 286 -10.47 1.80 25.57
C ARG A 286 -11.58 0.76 25.73
N GLY A 287 -11.15 -0.51 25.60
CA GLY A 287 -11.77 -1.73 26.01
C GLY A 287 -13.17 -1.66 26.67
N GLY A 288 -14.16 -2.00 25.87
CA GLY A 288 -15.48 -2.41 26.31
C GLY A 288 -15.80 -3.71 25.60
N ASP A 289 -15.58 -4.78 26.34
CA ASP A 289 -15.88 -6.17 26.02
C ASP A 289 -17.31 -6.30 25.47
N ARG A 290 -17.45 -6.53 24.16
CA ARG A 290 -18.60 -7.19 23.54
C ARG A 290 -18.12 -7.84 22.25
N GLY A 291 -18.02 -9.19 22.33
CA GLY A 291 -17.74 -10.07 21.22
C GLY A 291 -18.65 -9.80 20.02
N GLY A 292 -18.14 -9.06 19.08
CA GLY A 292 -18.64 -8.99 17.72
C GLY A 292 -17.88 -10.01 16.90
N HIS A 293 -18.52 -11.13 16.60
CA HIS A 293 -18.00 -12.12 15.68
C HIS A 293 -17.79 -11.43 14.32
N TYR A 294 -16.58 -11.08 14.00
CA TYR A 294 -16.18 -10.78 12.64
C TYR A 294 -16.10 -12.12 11.90
N ALA A 295 -17.21 -12.53 11.33
CA ALA A 295 -17.20 -13.54 10.29
C ALA A 295 -16.72 -12.88 8.99
N ALA A 296 -15.45 -12.50 8.94
CA ALA A 296 -14.75 -12.34 7.69
C ALA A 296 -14.48 -13.76 7.18
N GLY A 297 -15.44 -14.32 6.47
CA GLY A 297 -15.26 -15.53 5.70
C GLY A 297 -14.34 -15.27 4.52
N VAL A 298 -13.07 -15.00 4.76
CA VAL A 298 -12.02 -15.12 3.76
C VAL A 298 -11.71 -16.61 3.70
N ARG A 299 -12.48 -17.34 2.91
CA ARG A 299 -12.02 -18.62 2.38
C ARG A 299 -10.81 -18.29 1.51
N GLY A 300 -9.64 -18.68 1.98
CA GLY A 300 -8.43 -18.72 1.18
C GLY A 300 -8.66 -19.56 -0.07
N GLY A 301 -8.97 -18.92 -1.18
CA GLY A 301 -8.91 -19.48 -2.51
C GLY A 301 -7.51 -19.19 -3.04
N GLY A 302 -6.64 -20.18 -3.01
CA GLY A 302 -5.35 -20.11 -3.68
C GLY A 302 -5.58 -19.83 -5.17
N PHE A 303 -5.14 -18.68 -5.63
CA PHE A 303 -5.09 -18.38 -7.05
C PHE A 303 -3.88 -19.08 -7.64
N HIS A 304 -4.13 -20.20 -8.30
CA HIS A 304 -3.20 -20.71 -9.30
C HIS A 304 -3.16 -19.70 -10.45
N ALA A 305 -1.99 -19.19 -10.76
CA ALA A 305 -1.73 -18.44 -11.99
C ALA A 305 -1.95 -19.37 -13.19
N GLY A 306 -3.17 -19.31 -13.76
CA GLY A 306 -3.51 -19.93 -15.02
C GLY A 306 -3.82 -18.82 -16.03
N HIS A 307 -3.00 -18.74 -17.08
CA HIS A 307 -3.24 -17.88 -18.23
C HIS A 307 -4.59 -18.20 -18.86
N GLY A 308 -5.42 -17.19 -19.06
CA GLY A 308 -6.65 -17.32 -19.86
C GLY A 308 -7.55 -16.10 -19.71
N TYR A 309 -7.32 -15.10 -20.56
CA TYR A 309 -8.29 -14.02 -20.74
C TYR A 309 -9.53 -14.57 -21.44
N ALA A 310 -10.63 -14.72 -20.71
CA ALA A 310 -11.95 -14.88 -21.30
C ALA A 310 -12.71 -13.58 -21.07
N ALA A 311 -13.04 -12.89 -22.17
CA ALA A 311 -13.90 -11.71 -22.14
C ALA A 311 -15.29 -12.08 -21.63
N PRO A 312 -15.95 -11.24 -20.81
CA PRO A 312 -17.33 -11.48 -20.41
C PRO A 312 -18.26 -11.21 -21.60
N GLN A 313 -19.01 -12.24 -21.99
CA GLN A 313 -20.14 -12.09 -22.88
C GLN A 313 -21.27 -11.37 -22.16
N SER A 314 -21.66 -10.23 -22.68
CA SER A 314 -22.86 -9.51 -22.29
C SER A 314 -24.12 -10.31 -22.62
N GLY A 315 -24.77 -10.88 -21.59
CA GLY A 315 -26.06 -11.51 -21.70
C GLY A 315 -27.17 -10.47 -21.73
N HIS A 316 -27.74 -10.18 -22.89
CA HIS A 316 -29.01 -9.50 -22.96
C HIS A 316 -30.13 -10.53 -22.74
N ALA A 317 -30.92 -10.31 -21.68
CA ALA A 317 -32.21 -10.93 -21.52
C ALA A 317 -33.21 -10.18 -22.41
N SER A 318 -33.72 -10.82 -23.45
CA SER A 318 -34.92 -10.39 -24.15
C SER A 318 -35.99 -11.46 -24.10
N ASN A 319 -37.16 -11.04 -23.65
CA ASN A 319 -38.41 -11.77 -23.60
C ASN A 319 -38.83 -12.30 -24.98
N GLY A 320 -39.46 -13.48 -24.94
CA GLY A 320 -39.88 -14.24 -26.08
C GLY A 320 -40.93 -13.61 -26.98
N PHE A 321 -40.89 -14.04 -28.23
CA PHE A 321 -42.07 -14.16 -29.09
C PHE A 321 -41.91 -15.39 -29.96
N ARG A 322 -42.98 -16.18 -29.98
CA ARG A 322 -43.22 -17.40 -30.74
C ARG A 322 -43.43 -17.07 -32.22
N GLY A 323 -42.83 -17.81 -33.11
CA GLY A 323 -43.21 -17.78 -34.56
C GLY A 323 -42.28 -18.68 -35.38
N GLY A 324 -42.87 -19.73 -35.97
CA GLY A 324 -42.21 -20.79 -36.67
C GLY A 324 -41.79 -20.41 -38.10
N GLY A 325 -41.04 -21.33 -38.73
CA GLY A 325 -40.76 -21.36 -40.17
C GLY A 325 -39.36 -21.91 -40.43
N GLY A 326 -39.31 -23.19 -40.82
CA GLY A 326 -38.12 -23.84 -41.32
C GLY A 326 -37.66 -23.25 -42.67
N VAL A 327 -36.47 -23.53 -43.11
CA VAL A 327 -36.06 -24.12 -44.38
C VAL A 327 -34.56 -24.45 -44.38
N HIS A 328 -34.30 -25.46 -45.11
CA HIS A 328 -33.06 -26.15 -45.49
C HIS A 328 -31.89 -25.30 -46.01
N GLY A 329 -30.68 -25.86 -45.84
CA GLY A 329 -29.80 -25.91 -47.00
C GLY A 329 -28.39 -25.41 -46.77
N GLY A 330 -27.42 -26.30 -46.95
CA GLY A 330 -26.21 -26.01 -47.71
C GLY A 330 -24.90 -26.11 -46.91
N GLY A 331 -24.30 -27.26 -46.91
CA GLY A 331 -22.90 -27.46 -46.61
C GLY A 331 -21.99 -26.99 -47.72
N PHE A 332 -20.78 -26.56 -47.37
CA PHE A 332 -19.63 -26.63 -48.27
C PHE A 332 -18.38 -27.03 -47.49
N SER A 333 -17.85 -28.15 -47.90
CA SER A 333 -16.53 -28.68 -47.60
C SER A 333 -15.50 -28.14 -48.58
N GLY A 334 -14.28 -28.04 -48.20
CA GLY A 334 -13.11 -27.83 -49.05
C GLY A 334 -12.04 -27.15 -48.23
N GLY A 335 -10.94 -27.71 -47.92
CA GLY A 335 -9.99 -28.42 -48.74
C GLY A 335 -8.68 -27.64 -48.68
N GLY A 336 -7.66 -28.15 -48.03
CA GLY A 336 -6.40 -28.57 -48.50
C GLY A 336 -5.38 -27.46 -48.86
N GLY A 337 -4.17 -27.59 -48.30
CA GLY A 337 -3.00 -26.93 -48.87
C GLY A 337 -1.83 -26.85 -47.91
N GLY A 338 -1.07 -27.92 -47.78
CA GLY A 338 0.26 -27.89 -47.18
C GLY A 338 1.29 -27.35 -48.17
N PHE A 339 2.31 -26.70 -47.66
CA PHE A 339 3.57 -26.54 -48.37
C PHE A 339 4.75 -26.92 -47.47
N HIS A 340 5.47 -27.93 -47.94
CA HIS A 340 6.82 -28.30 -47.58
C HIS A 340 7.85 -27.48 -48.39
N GLY A 341 9.03 -27.27 -47.81
CA GLY A 341 10.28 -26.89 -48.51
C GLY A 341 11.18 -26.21 -47.48
N GLY A 342 12.30 -26.68 -47.02
CA GLY A 342 13.28 -27.55 -47.64
C GLY A 342 14.53 -26.75 -48.04
N GLY A 343 15.69 -27.09 -47.44
CA GLY A 343 17.02 -26.67 -47.88
C GLY A 343 17.66 -25.58 -47.00
N GLY A 344 18.85 -25.67 -46.39
CA GLY A 344 20.00 -26.46 -46.72
C GLY A 344 21.19 -25.53 -47.03
N GLY A 345 22.33 -25.71 -46.34
CA GLY A 345 23.60 -25.04 -46.61
C GLY A 345 24.12 -24.22 -45.46
N GLY A 346 25.14 -24.46 -44.64
CA GLY A 346 26.36 -25.23 -44.82
C GLY A 346 27.49 -24.44 -45.48
N PHE A 347 28.46 -23.91 -44.67
CA PHE A 347 29.88 -23.62 -44.95
C PHE A 347 30.39 -22.84 -43.72
N GLY A 348 31.42 -23.15 -42.95
CA GLY A 348 32.69 -23.79 -43.31
C GLY A 348 33.82 -22.77 -43.35
N GLY A 349 34.78 -22.89 -42.47
CA GLY A 349 36.08 -22.24 -42.51
C GLY A 349 36.26 -21.19 -41.38
N GLY A 350 37.19 -21.26 -40.42
CA GLY A 350 38.55 -21.81 -40.46
C GLY A 350 39.59 -20.70 -40.43
N GLY A 351 40.44 -20.69 -39.43
CA GLY A 351 41.74 -20.08 -39.56
C GLY A 351 42.16 -19.09 -38.46
N HIS A 352 42.90 -19.51 -37.51
CA HIS A 352 44.30 -19.19 -37.15
C HIS A 352 44.72 -17.71 -37.05
N GLY A 353 45.20 -17.27 -35.85
CA GLY A 353 46.60 -17.13 -35.68
C GLY A 353 47.02 -15.83 -35.00
N ARG A 354 47.69 -15.97 -33.89
CA ARG A 354 48.68 -15.23 -33.12
C ARG A 354 48.13 -14.53 -31.89
#